data_f17c9028b7ddae01f1eb8ea79a4756fc
#
_entry.id   f17c9028b7ddae01f1eb8ea79a4756fc
#
_cell.length_a   1.000
_cell.length_b   1.000
_cell.length_c   1.000
_cell.angle_alpha   90.00
_cell.angle_beta   90.00
_cell.angle_gamma   90.00
#
_symmetry.space_group_name_H-M   'P 1'
#
loop_
_entity.id
_entity.type
_entity.pdbx_description
1 polymer ?
#
loop_
_entity_poly.entity_id
_entity_poly.type
_entity_poly.pdbx_seq_one_letter_code
_entity_poly.pdbx_strand_id
1 'polypeptide(L)'
;MPSKYYELVQNLKDQDILNRFQEIIPLPDRPNSKASNVSNLSNKEKKAMEGHDEEQIKLMNENCIIIDWNDNVIGTSTKKTCHLMDNIDGGLLHRAFSCFIFNDKKELLLQQRAKEKITFPLLWTNTCCSHPLSIDSEIGSVDNSSLIENVNGVTNACIRKLEHELGIPEFETENFGKFHFLNRIHYMAPCNDPENHWGEHEIDYILIYKVNPGKSITVKPNLNEVEDYKWVDLDTFKKMLNDSENFDFTPWFKIICENYLFQWWQQLDNLSNVENDEKIYRML
;
A
#
# COMPACT_ATOMS: atom_id res chain seq x y z
N MET A 1 -7.17 5.49 -25.99
CA MET A 1 -7.93 4.23 -25.81
C MET A 1 -7.39 3.59 -24.54
N PRO A 2 -8.22 2.96 -23.71
CA PRO A 2 -7.74 2.20 -22.56
C PRO A 2 -6.75 1.12 -23.01
N SER A 3 -5.77 0.79 -22.16
CA SER A 3 -4.85 -0.30 -22.44
C SER A 3 -5.61 -1.64 -22.48
N LYS A 4 -5.07 -2.65 -23.17
CA LYS A 4 -5.65 -4.01 -23.13
C LYS A 4 -5.75 -4.56 -21.71
N TYR A 5 -4.82 -4.16 -20.85
CA TYR A 5 -4.81 -4.54 -19.46
C TYR A 5 -5.97 -3.90 -18.68
N TYR A 6 -6.24 -2.63 -18.91
CA TYR A 6 -7.39 -1.92 -18.35
C TYR A 6 -8.70 -2.66 -18.68
N GLU A 7 -8.90 -3.02 -19.98
CA GLU A 7 -10.08 -3.74 -20.43
C GLU A 7 -10.18 -5.15 -19.79
N LEU A 8 -9.04 -5.85 -19.63
CA LEU A 8 -9.00 -7.15 -18.97
C LEU A 8 -9.54 -7.03 -17.54
N VAL A 9 -8.95 -6.17 -16.72
CA VAL A 9 -9.27 -6.06 -15.29
C VAL A 9 -10.71 -5.58 -15.09
N GLN A 10 -11.15 -4.60 -15.89
CA GLN A 10 -12.51 -4.05 -15.82
C GLN A 10 -13.60 -5.10 -16.07
N ASN A 11 -13.33 -6.08 -16.93
CA ASN A 11 -14.31 -7.08 -17.35
C ASN A 11 -14.22 -8.40 -16.57
N LEU A 12 -13.23 -8.57 -15.69
CA LEU A 12 -13.15 -9.75 -14.82
C LEU A 12 -14.27 -9.74 -13.79
N LYS A 13 -15.03 -10.83 -13.74
CA LYS A 13 -16.04 -11.06 -12.69
C LYS A 13 -15.42 -11.85 -11.56
N ASP A 14 -16.01 -11.77 -10.37
CA ASP A 14 -15.57 -12.49 -9.17
C ASP A 14 -15.33 -13.97 -9.43
N GLN A 15 -16.27 -14.62 -10.14
CA GLN A 15 -16.14 -16.05 -10.46
C GLN A 15 -14.97 -16.34 -11.43
N ASP A 16 -14.67 -15.43 -12.35
CA ASP A 16 -13.52 -15.57 -13.26
C ASP A 16 -12.20 -15.45 -12.48
N ILE A 17 -12.15 -14.54 -11.49
CA ILE A 17 -11.01 -14.37 -10.60
C ILE A 17 -10.81 -15.63 -9.74
N LEU A 18 -11.86 -16.12 -9.09
CA LEU A 18 -11.80 -17.34 -8.27
C LEU A 18 -11.44 -18.59 -9.08
N ASN A 19 -11.90 -18.70 -10.33
CA ASN A 19 -11.56 -19.81 -11.21
C ASN A 19 -10.12 -19.75 -11.73
N ARG A 20 -9.59 -18.53 -11.94
CA ARG A 20 -8.24 -18.31 -12.48
C ARG A 20 -7.16 -18.48 -11.41
N PHE A 21 -7.42 -18.03 -10.20
CA PHE A 21 -6.45 -18.00 -9.10
C PHE A 21 -6.91 -18.95 -7.98
N GLN A 22 -6.43 -20.20 -8.05
CA GLN A 22 -6.84 -21.26 -7.11
C GLN A 22 -6.33 -21.04 -5.68
N GLU A 23 -5.36 -20.12 -5.49
CA GLU A 23 -4.82 -19.75 -4.19
C GLU A 23 -5.69 -18.74 -3.43
N ILE A 24 -6.75 -18.23 -4.06
CA ILE A 24 -7.71 -17.35 -3.37
C ILE A 24 -8.65 -18.20 -2.51
N ILE A 25 -8.71 -17.87 -1.23
CA ILE A 25 -9.72 -18.38 -0.32
C ILE A 25 -10.92 -17.43 -0.39
N PRO A 26 -12.10 -17.88 -0.86
CA PRO A 26 -13.30 -17.04 -0.97
C PRO A 26 -13.75 -16.50 0.38
N LEU A 27 -14.47 -15.37 0.38
CA LEU A 27 -14.93 -14.67 1.57
C LEU A 27 -15.56 -15.56 2.65
N PRO A 28 -16.52 -16.47 2.36
CA PRO A 28 -17.17 -17.28 3.38
C PRO A 28 -16.19 -18.17 4.16
N ASP A 29 -15.10 -18.58 3.51
CA ASP A 29 -14.12 -19.52 4.05
C ASP A 29 -12.83 -18.83 4.51
N ARG A 30 -12.75 -17.48 4.48
CA ARG A 30 -11.56 -16.76 4.83
C ARG A 30 -11.14 -17.01 6.29
N PRO A 31 -9.87 -17.29 6.56
CA PRO A 31 -9.39 -17.33 7.92
C PRO A 31 -9.28 -15.91 8.49
N ASN A 32 -9.81 -15.67 9.69
CA ASN A 32 -9.53 -14.42 10.43
C ASN A 32 -8.14 -14.53 11.09
N SER A 33 -7.09 -14.56 10.25
CA SER A 33 -5.71 -14.70 10.67
C SER A 33 -4.79 -13.83 9.82
N LYS A 34 -3.72 -13.29 10.43
CA LYS A 34 -2.78 -12.39 9.75
C LYS A 34 -2.02 -13.07 8.61
N ALA A 35 -1.75 -14.37 8.73
CA ALA A 35 -0.98 -15.12 7.75
C ALA A 35 -1.55 -16.52 7.50
N SER A 36 -1.34 -17.02 6.30
CA SER A 36 -1.68 -18.40 5.93
C SER A 36 -0.52 -19.35 6.23
N ASN A 37 -0.84 -20.52 6.76
CA ASN A 37 0.11 -21.64 6.88
C ASN A 37 0.26 -22.34 5.53
N VAL A 38 0.95 -21.74 4.58
CA VAL A 38 1.17 -22.35 3.26
C VAL A 38 2.36 -23.30 3.33
N SER A 39 2.08 -24.58 3.34
CA SER A 39 3.10 -25.64 3.41
C SER A 39 3.66 -26.06 2.04
N ASN A 40 2.98 -25.75 0.93
CA ASN A 40 3.33 -26.24 -0.40
C ASN A 40 3.52 -25.08 -1.39
N LEU A 41 4.76 -24.55 -1.45
CA LEU A 41 5.18 -23.61 -2.48
C LEU A 41 5.41 -24.35 -3.82
N SER A 42 4.94 -23.77 -4.92
CA SER A 42 5.35 -24.17 -6.27
C SER A 42 6.86 -23.97 -6.46
N ASN A 43 7.47 -24.65 -7.42
CA ASN A 43 8.89 -24.47 -7.71
C ASN A 43 9.21 -23.02 -8.13
N LYS A 44 8.28 -22.34 -8.81
CA LYS A 44 8.43 -20.94 -9.21
C LYS A 44 8.43 -20.00 -8.00
N GLU A 45 7.52 -20.21 -7.06
CA GLU A 45 7.47 -19.43 -5.83
C GLU A 45 8.71 -19.64 -4.96
N LYS A 46 9.21 -20.88 -4.86
CA LYS A 46 10.47 -21.17 -4.16
C LYS A 46 11.63 -20.41 -4.77
N LYS A 47 11.72 -20.43 -6.11
CA LYS A 47 12.77 -19.71 -6.84
C LYS A 47 12.65 -18.20 -6.65
N ALA A 48 11.46 -17.64 -6.69
CA ALA A 48 11.23 -16.21 -6.48
C ALA A 48 11.55 -15.74 -5.05
N MET A 49 11.59 -16.67 -4.07
CA MET A 49 11.94 -16.38 -2.67
C MET A 49 13.43 -16.67 -2.36
N GLU A 50 14.14 -17.31 -3.27
CA GLU A 50 15.53 -17.75 -3.02
C GLU A 50 16.47 -16.54 -2.85
N GLY A 51 17.24 -16.57 -1.77
CA GLY A 51 18.21 -15.51 -1.47
C GLY A 51 17.67 -14.27 -0.77
N HIS A 52 16.36 -14.19 -0.55
CA HIS A 52 15.76 -13.09 0.21
C HIS A 52 15.85 -13.31 1.74
N ASP A 53 15.69 -12.22 2.49
CA ASP A 53 15.69 -12.20 3.95
C ASP A 53 14.54 -13.04 4.53
N GLU A 54 14.82 -13.82 5.59
CA GLU A 54 13.84 -14.75 6.19
C GLU A 54 12.63 -14.04 6.81
N GLU A 55 12.81 -12.83 7.36
CA GLU A 55 11.71 -12.05 7.93
C GLU A 55 10.82 -11.50 6.82
N GLN A 56 11.41 -11.01 5.74
CA GLN A 56 10.67 -10.57 4.55
C GLN A 56 9.90 -11.74 3.90
N ILE A 57 10.49 -12.95 3.84
CA ILE A 57 9.80 -14.15 3.37
C ILE A 57 8.59 -14.49 4.25
N LYS A 58 8.70 -14.35 5.58
CA LYS A 58 7.56 -14.55 6.49
C LYS A 58 6.44 -13.56 6.23
N LEU A 59 6.77 -12.28 6.01
CA LEU A 59 5.79 -11.24 5.70
C LEU A 59 5.04 -11.51 4.38
N MET A 60 5.66 -12.21 3.43
CA MET A 60 5.00 -12.60 2.18
C MET A 60 3.89 -13.65 2.37
N ASN A 61 3.74 -14.23 3.56
CA ASN A 61 2.62 -15.11 3.90
C ASN A 61 1.45 -14.38 4.58
N GLU A 62 1.53 -13.07 4.77
CA GLU A 62 0.39 -12.26 5.24
C GLU A 62 -0.78 -12.34 4.26
N ASN A 63 -2.01 -12.33 4.80
CA ASN A 63 -3.24 -12.45 4.02
C ASN A 63 -3.75 -11.08 3.57
N CYS A 64 -3.54 -10.73 2.31
CA CYS A 64 -4.09 -9.55 1.67
C CYS A 64 -5.56 -9.73 1.29
N ILE A 65 -6.27 -8.63 1.13
CA ILE A 65 -7.67 -8.58 0.72
C ILE A 65 -7.73 -8.54 -0.80
N ILE A 66 -8.27 -9.61 -1.42
CA ILE A 66 -8.50 -9.66 -2.86
C ILE A 66 -9.82 -8.96 -3.18
N ILE A 67 -9.78 -8.10 -4.18
CA ILE A 67 -10.90 -7.25 -4.58
C ILE A 67 -11.17 -7.31 -6.08
N ASP A 68 -12.38 -6.93 -6.45
CA ASP A 68 -12.76 -6.70 -7.85
C ASP A 68 -12.42 -5.27 -8.30
N TRP A 69 -12.75 -4.96 -9.56
CA TRP A 69 -12.60 -3.62 -10.14
C TRP A 69 -13.25 -2.51 -9.30
N ASN A 70 -14.35 -2.77 -8.63
CA ASN A 70 -15.13 -1.80 -7.86
C ASN A 70 -14.75 -1.77 -6.37
N ASP A 71 -13.69 -2.49 -5.99
CA ASP A 71 -13.23 -2.61 -4.60
C ASP A 71 -14.16 -3.47 -3.71
N ASN A 72 -15.00 -4.33 -4.32
CA ASN A 72 -15.71 -5.35 -3.55
C ASN A 72 -14.76 -6.46 -3.15
N VAL A 73 -14.89 -6.95 -1.91
CA VAL A 73 -14.03 -8.03 -1.41
C VAL A 73 -14.48 -9.37 -1.99
N ILE A 74 -13.58 -10.07 -2.69
CA ILE A 74 -13.82 -11.39 -3.26
C ILE A 74 -13.36 -12.50 -2.31
N GLY A 75 -12.23 -12.29 -1.65
CA GLY A 75 -11.60 -13.28 -0.78
C GLY A 75 -10.27 -12.79 -0.23
N THR A 76 -9.42 -13.75 0.09
CA THR A 76 -8.07 -13.49 0.59
C THR A 76 -7.04 -14.37 -0.10
N SER A 77 -5.83 -13.86 -0.24
CA SER A 77 -4.66 -14.65 -0.64
C SER A 77 -3.40 -14.11 0.01
N THR A 78 -2.29 -14.86 -0.07
CA THR A 78 -1.04 -14.40 0.50
C THR A 78 -0.50 -13.18 -0.25
N LYS A 79 0.22 -12.31 0.47
CA LYS A 79 0.94 -11.19 -0.13
C LYS A 79 1.81 -11.65 -1.31
N LYS A 80 2.51 -12.77 -1.17
CA LYS A 80 3.27 -13.40 -2.24
C LYS A 80 2.42 -13.59 -3.51
N THR A 81 1.25 -14.23 -3.39
CA THR A 81 0.36 -14.47 -4.54
C THR A 81 -0.07 -13.17 -5.20
N CYS A 82 -0.35 -12.14 -4.41
CA CYS A 82 -0.79 -10.82 -4.89
C CYS A 82 0.29 -10.10 -5.70
N HIS A 83 1.57 -10.33 -5.38
CA HIS A 83 2.69 -9.58 -5.96
C HIS A 83 3.45 -10.32 -7.06
N LEU A 84 3.09 -11.57 -7.38
CA LEU A 84 3.67 -12.27 -8.53
C LEU A 84 3.15 -11.67 -9.84
N MET A 85 4.06 -11.25 -10.74
CA MET A 85 3.70 -10.64 -12.02
C MET A 85 2.79 -11.52 -12.88
N ASP A 86 2.95 -12.84 -12.87
CA ASP A 86 2.03 -13.73 -13.61
C ASP A 86 0.57 -13.58 -13.14
N ASN A 87 0.35 -13.38 -11.84
CA ASN A 87 -0.98 -13.18 -11.29
C ASN A 87 -1.48 -11.77 -11.59
N ILE A 88 -0.60 -10.77 -11.48
CA ILE A 88 -0.89 -9.38 -11.84
C ILE A 88 -1.28 -9.28 -13.32
N ASP A 89 -0.50 -9.87 -14.22
CA ASP A 89 -0.79 -9.92 -15.66
C ASP A 89 -2.10 -10.65 -15.95
N GLY A 90 -2.49 -11.58 -15.08
CA GLY A 90 -3.79 -12.24 -15.08
C GLY A 90 -4.94 -11.38 -14.56
N GLY A 91 -4.65 -10.19 -14.01
CA GLY A 91 -5.64 -9.24 -13.49
C GLY A 91 -5.93 -9.35 -12.00
N LEU A 92 -5.10 -10.09 -11.21
CA LEU A 92 -5.28 -10.16 -9.76
C LEU A 92 -5.06 -8.79 -9.13
N LEU A 93 -6.03 -8.34 -8.34
CA LEU A 93 -6.10 -7.01 -7.74
C LEU A 93 -6.31 -7.13 -6.22
N HIS A 94 -5.60 -6.33 -5.44
CA HIS A 94 -5.72 -6.33 -4.00
C HIS A 94 -5.81 -4.91 -3.42
N ARG A 95 -6.26 -4.80 -2.16
CA ARG A 95 -6.42 -3.53 -1.46
C ARG A 95 -5.11 -3.13 -0.77
N ALA A 96 -4.77 -1.83 -0.87
CA ALA A 96 -3.60 -1.25 -0.27
C ALA A 96 -3.87 0.13 0.34
N PHE A 97 -2.86 0.72 0.98
CA PHE A 97 -2.89 2.10 1.42
C PHE A 97 -1.53 2.79 1.27
N SER A 98 -1.59 4.09 1.00
CA SER A 98 -0.45 5.01 1.09
C SER A 98 -0.73 6.09 2.12
N CYS A 99 0.12 6.17 3.15
CA CYS A 99 0.03 7.17 4.20
C CYS A 99 1.09 8.25 4.02
N PHE A 100 0.69 9.50 4.25
CA PHE A 100 1.52 10.70 4.21
C PHE A 100 1.42 11.40 5.54
N ILE A 101 2.49 11.42 6.35
CA ILE A 101 2.51 12.12 7.63
C ILE A 101 3.13 13.49 7.46
N PHE A 102 2.38 14.53 7.84
CA PHE A 102 2.84 15.90 7.91
C PHE A 102 2.94 16.37 9.36
N ASN A 103 4.09 16.91 9.74
CA ASN A 103 4.26 17.52 11.05
C ASN A 103 3.64 18.93 11.12
N ASP A 104 3.72 19.58 12.28
CA ASP A 104 3.15 20.92 12.51
C ASP A 104 3.84 22.03 11.69
N LYS A 105 5.03 21.77 11.14
CA LYS A 105 5.74 22.65 10.20
C LYS A 105 5.39 22.39 8.74
N LYS A 106 4.46 21.46 8.47
CA LYS A 106 4.08 20.98 7.14
C LYS A 106 5.21 20.27 6.39
N GLU A 107 6.16 19.69 7.11
CA GLU A 107 7.18 18.81 6.54
C GLU A 107 6.59 17.41 6.40
N LEU A 108 6.83 16.75 5.26
CA LEU A 108 6.45 15.39 4.97
C LEU A 108 7.51 14.41 5.48
N LEU A 109 7.10 13.37 6.16
CA LEU A 109 7.95 12.24 6.50
C LEU A 109 8.04 11.28 5.30
N LEU A 110 9.22 11.18 4.72
CA LEU A 110 9.57 10.18 3.71
C LEU A 110 10.31 9.01 4.35
N GLN A 111 10.22 7.83 3.75
CA GLN A 111 11.07 6.69 4.07
C GLN A 111 11.82 6.20 2.84
N GLN A 112 13.01 5.64 3.04
CA GLN A 112 13.69 4.81 2.07
C GLN A 112 13.47 3.35 2.47
N ARG A 113 12.98 2.54 1.55
CA ARG A 113 12.72 1.11 1.77
C ARG A 113 14.03 0.37 2.03
N ALA A 114 14.03 -0.53 3.01
CA ALA A 114 15.23 -1.32 3.33
C ALA A 114 15.70 -2.14 2.11
N LYS A 115 16.98 -2.43 2.08
CA LYS A 115 17.59 -3.30 1.04
C LYS A 115 17.08 -4.74 1.10
N GLU A 116 16.58 -5.18 2.26
CA GLU A 116 16.00 -6.49 2.51
C GLU A 116 14.62 -6.67 1.86
N LYS A 117 13.95 -5.58 1.48
CA LYS A 117 12.60 -5.64 0.87
C LYS A 117 12.64 -6.44 -0.44
N ILE A 118 11.67 -7.36 -0.61
CA ILE A 118 11.54 -8.18 -1.82
C ILE A 118 11.08 -7.33 -3.00
N THR A 119 10.15 -6.38 -2.76
CA THR A 119 9.65 -5.46 -3.79
C THR A 119 10.23 -4.06 -3.59
N PHE A 120 10.71 -3.44 -4.67
CA PHE A 120 11.19 -2.05 -4.71
C PHE A 120 12.19 -1.68 -3.59
N PRO A 121 13.27 -2.48 -3.35
CA PRO A 121 14.27 -2.17 -2.33
C PRO A 121 15.00 -0.85 -2.62
N LEU A 122 15.44 -0.15 -1.56
CA LEU A 122 16.22 1.08 -1.58
C LEU A 122 15.55 2.30 -2.23
N LEU A 123 14.31 2.18 -2.70
CA LEU A 123 13.58 3.33 -3.25
C LEU A 123 13.01 4.20 -2.13
N TRP A 124 13.04 5.51 -2.36
CA TRP A 124 12.32 6.49 -1.54
C TRP A 124 10.82 6.44 -1.82
N THR A 125 10.02 6.67 -0.79
CA THR A 125 8.57 6.67 -0.92
C THR A 125 7.91 7.57 0.13
N ASN A 126 6.57 7.66 0.11
CA ASN A 126 5.76 8.28 1.14
C ASN A 126 6.01 7.63 2.52
N THR A 127 5.40 8.16 3.56
CA THR A 127 5.67 7.76 4.95
C THR A 127 5.51 6.27 5.20
N CYS A 128 4.42 5.67 4.72
CA CYS A 128 4.16 4.23 4.82
C CYS A 128 3.23 3.81 3.69
N CYS A 129 3.54 2.69 3.05
CA CYS A 129 2.68 2.04 2.07
C CYS A 129 2.67 0.53 2.33
N SER A 130 1.48 -0.04 2.44
CA SER A 130 1.29 -1.44 2.77
C SER A 130 -0.15 -1.88 2.50
N HIS A 131 -0.54 -3.03 3.06
CA HIS A 131 -1.81 -3.69 2.80
C HIS A 131 -2.62 -3.86 4.11
N PRO A 132 -3.93 -3.57 4.09
CA PRO A 132 -4.82 -4.09 5.11
C PRO A 132 -4.87 -5.63 4.99
N LEU A 133 -4.90 -6.29 6.13
CA LEU A 133 -4.98 -7.74 6.21
C LEU A 133 -6.44 -8.19 6.18
N SER A 134 -6.67 -9.43 5.72
CA SER A 134 -8.00 -10.05 5.70
C SER A 134 -8.41 -10.53 7.10
N ILE A 135 -8.41 -9.63 8.08
CA ILE A 135 -8.85 -9.83 9.46
C ILE A 135 -10.00 -8.87 9.78
N ASP A 136 -10.80 -9.19 10.79
CA ASP A 136 -12.03 -8.45 11.09
C ASP A 136 -11.80 -6.96 11.39
N SER A 137 -10.67 -6.60 11.98
CA SER A 137 -10.34 -5.20 12.27
C SER A 137 -9.87 -4.38 11.06
N GLU A 138 -9.48 -5.03 9.94
CA GLU A 138 -8.86 -4.34 8.80
C GLU A 138 -9.63 -4.52 7.48
N ILE A 139 -10.53 -5.53 7.38
CA ILE A 139 -11.23 -5.85 6.12
C ILE A 139 -12.24 -4.78 5.69
N GLY A 140 -12.85 -4.08 6.63
CA GLY A 140 -13.92 -3.12 6.35
C GLY A 140 -15.22 -3.78 5.89
N SER A 141 -16.00 -3.08 5.08
CA SER A 141 -17.24 -3.58 4.46
C SER A 141 -16.91 -4.57 3.35
N VAL A 142 -17.44 -5.79 3.47
CA VAL A 142 -17.14 -6.88 2.51
C VAL A 142 -17.86 -6.70 1.17
N ASP A 143 -19.02 -6.07 1.16
CA ASP A 143 -19.82 -5.78 -0.04
C ASP A 143 -19.61 -4.34 -0.56
N ASN A 144 -18.59 -3.66 -0.05
CA ASN A 144 -18.26 -2.26 -0.34
C ASN A 144 -19.44 -1.29 -0.17
N SER A 145 -20.43 -1.65 0.64
CA SER A 145 -21.60 -0.81 0.91
C SER A 145 -21.28 0.38 1.84
N SER A 146 -20.13 0.35 2.50
CA SER A 146 -19.71 1.37 3.47
C SER A 146 -18.24 1.76 3.28
N LEU A 147 -18.02 2.85 2.54
CA LEU A 147 -16.66 3.41 2.39
C LEU A 147 -16.04 3.77 3.74
N ILE A 148 -16.82 4.24 4.70
CA ILE A 148 -16.32 4.60 6.03
C ILE A 148 -15.77 3.37 6.78
N GLU A 149 -16.40 2.20 6.65
CA GLU A 149 -15.88 0.98 7.25
C GLU A 149 -14.58 0.54 6.56
N ASN A 150 -14.49 0.66 5.24
CA ASN A 150 -13.26 0.40 4.51
C ASN A 150 -12.13 1.34 4.94
N VAL A 151 -12.41 2.63 5.06
CA VAL A 151 -11.43 3.63 5.54
C VAL A 151 -11.00 3.34 6.97
N ASN A 152 -11.90 2.93 7.85
CA ASN A 152 -11.56 2.53 9.22
C ASN A 152 -10.66 1.30 9.24
N GLY A 153 -10.98 0.27 8.46
CA GLY A 153 -10.15 -0.93 8.32
C GLY A 153 -8.74 -0.62 7.81
N VAL A 154 -8.67 0.19 6.76
CA VAL A 154 -7.39 0.66 6.19
C VAL A 154 -6.61 1.53 7.18
N THR A 155 -7.28 2.37 7.97
CA THR A 155 -6.63 3.20 9.01
C THR A 155 -6.03 2.33 10.11
N ASN A 156 -6.75 1.29 10.56
CA ASN A 156 -6.21 0.31 11.51
C ASN A 156 -4.94 -0.39 10.98
N ALA A 157 -4.97 -0.80 9.71
CA ALA A 157 -3.79 -1.36 9.05
C ALA A 157 -2.63 -0.36 8.98
N CYS A 158 -2.93 0.90 8.68
CA CYS A 158 -1.94 1.97 8.63
C CYS A 158 -1.27 2.18 10.01
N ILE A 159 -2.04 2.27 11.08
CA ILE A 159 -1.53 2.40 12.46
C ILE A 159 -0.59 1.23 12.79
N ARG A 160 -1.03 -0.01 12.56
CA ARG A 160 -0.21 -1.21 12.76
C ARG A 160 1.11 -1.16 11.98
N LYS A 161 1.08 -0.69 10.73
CA LYS A 161 2.28 -0.65 9.89
C LYS A 161 3.20 0.53 10.21
N LEU A 162 2.66 1.66 10.63
CA LEU A 162 3.46 2.79 11.14
C LEU A 162 4.26 2.38 12.39
N GLU A 163 3.67 1.60 13.30
CA GLU A 163 4.40 1.05 14.43
C GLU A 163 5.43 0.01 13.99
N HIS A 164 5.07 -0.91 13.10
CA HIS A 164 5.95 -1.98 12.63
C HIS A 164 7.15 -1.46 11.82
N GLU A 165 6.93 -0.52 10.89
CA GLU A 165 7.98 -0.03 9.98
C GLU A 165 8.79 1.12 10.58
N LEU A 166 8.11 2.11 11.17
CA LEU A 166 8.72 3.35 11.63
C LEU A 166 8.81 3.46 13.16
N GLY A 167 8.29 2.46 13.89
CA GLY A 167 8.28 2.47 15.35
C GLY A 167 7.50 3.65 15.94
N ILE A 168 6.51 4.17 15.19
CA ILE A 168 5.62 5.22 15.67
C ILE A 168 4.56 4.58 16.55
N PRO A 169 4.53 4.85 17.88
CA PRO A 169 3.62 4.18 18.78
C PRO A 169 2.15 4.47 18.44
N GLU A 170 1.29 3.46 18.53
CA GLU A 170 -0.14 3.57 18.26
C GLU A 170 -0.79 4.74 19.01
N PHE A 171 -0.47 4.92 20.31
CA PHE A 171 -1.02 6.01 21.11
C PHE A 171 -0.71 7.41 20.56
N GLU A 172 0.41 7.59 19.83
CA GLU A 172 0.78 8.86 19.20
C GLU A 172 -0.09 9.11 17.96
N THR A 173 -0.34 8.09 17.15
CA THR A 173 -1.22 8.20 15.99
C THR A 173 -2.68 8.43 16.38
N GLU A 174 -3.12 7.94 17.53
CA GLU A 174 -4.46 8.16 18.07
C GLU A 174 -4.64 9.56 18.68
N ASN A 175 -3.59 10.14 19.28
CA ASN A 175 -3.73 11.30 20.16
C ASN A 175 -3.00 12.57 19.67
N PHE A 176 -2.04 12.44 18.75
CA PHE A 176 -1.18 13.57 18.36
C PHE A 176 -1.55 14.17 17.00
N GLY A 177 -2.55 13.65 16.33
CA GLY A 177 -2.99 14.13 15.03
C GLY A 177 -4.33 13.56 14.60
N LYS A 178 -4.58 13.65 13.30
CA LYS A 178 -5.80 13.09 12.70
C LYS A 178 -5.49 12.49 11.33
N PHE A 179 -6.08 11.32 11.05
CA PHE A 179 -6.14 10.77 9.71
C PHE A 179 -7.23 11.43 8.87
N HIS A 180 -6.90 11.70 7.62
CA HIS A 180 -7.80 12.19 6.58
C HIS A 180 -7.71 11.24 5.40
N PHE A 181 -8.80 10.60 5.04
CA PHE A 181 -8.90 9.83 3.81
C PHE A 181 -9.15 10.80 2.64
N LEU A 182 -8.39 10.68 1.57
CA LEU A 182 -8.53 11.56 0.40
C LEU A 182 -9.33 10.89 -0.72
N ASN A 183 -8.77 9.87 -1.32
CA ASN A 183 -9.37 9.13 -2.43
C ASN A 183 -8.75 7.73 -2.56
N ARG A 184 -9.10 7.02 -3.65
CA ARG A 184 -8.50 5.74 -4.02
C ARG A 184 -7.84 5.85 -5.39
N ILE A 185 -6.64 5.29 -5.51
CA ILE A 185 -5.89 5.24 -6.77
C ILE A 185 -5.70 3.77 -7.16
N HIS A 186 -6.09 3.43 -8.39
CA HIS A 186 -5.84 2.11 -8.97
C HIS A 186 -4.64 2.19 -9.91
N TYR A 187 -3.58 1.49 -9.58
CA TYR A 187 -2.36 1.45 -10.37
C TYR A 187 -1.79 0.04 -10.50
N MET A 188 -0.89 -0.14 -11.44
CA MET A 188 -0.08 -1.33 -11.62
C MET A 188 1.36 -0.92 -11.93
N ALA A 189 2.32 -1.56 -11.29
CA ALA A 189 3.73 -1.31 -11.51
C ALA A 189 4.56 -2.60 -11.36
N PRO A 190 5.32 -3.02 -12.38
CA PRO A 190 6.30 -4.08 -12.24
C PRO A 190 7.47 -3.60 -11.37
N CYS A 191 8.04 -4.50 -10.57
CA CYS A 191 9.31 -4.29 -9.90
C CYS A 191 10.44 -4.50 -10.92
N ASN A 192 11.47 -3.65 -10.88
CA ASN A 192 12.66 -3.80 -11.73
C ASN A 192 13.62 -4.88 -11.19
N ASP A 193 13.09 -6.04 -10.82
CA ASP A 193 13.92 -7.19 -10.48
C ASP A 193 14.41 -7.89 -11.76
N PRO A 194 15.62 -8.52 -11.73
CA PRO A 194 16.25 -9.09 -12.94
C PRO A 194 15.42 -10.15 -13.66
N GLU A 195 14.52 -10.83 -12.96
CA GLU A 195 13.70 -11.91 -13.52
C GLU A 195 12.23 -11.48 -13.70
N ASN A 196 11.90 -10.22 -13.37
CA ASN A 196 10.55 -9.64 -13.45
C ASN A 196 9.48 -10.49 -12.75
N HIS A 197 9.81 -11.00 -11.55
CA HIS A 197 8.91 -11.85 -10.79
C HIS A 197 7.84 -11.05 -10.04
N TRP A 198 8.17 -9.82 -9.62
CA TRP A 198 7.41 -9.07 -8.63
C TRP A 198 6.83 -7.78 -9.20
N GLY A 199 5.71 -7.35 -8.64
CA GLY A 199 5.06 -6.09 -8.95
C GLY A 199 3.95 -5.76 -7.97
N GLU A 200 3.26 -4.67 -8.25
CA GLU A 200 2.09 -4.19 -7.50
C GLU A 200 0.90 -4.01 -8.46
N HIS A 201 -0.29 -4.40 -8.00
CA HIS A 201 -1.55 -4.09 -8.67
C HIS A 201 -2.62 -3.87 -7.62
N GLU A 202 -2.96 -2.61 -7.39
CA GLU A 202 -3.65 -2.19 -6.17
C GLU A 202 -4.76 -1.16 -6.43
N ILE A 203 -5.81 -1.24 -5.58
CA ILE A 203 -6.59 -0.06 -5.23
C ILE A 203 -6.02 0.46 -3.91
N ASP A 204 -5.30 1.57 -4.02
CA ASP A 204 -4.52 2.20 -2.97
C ASP A 204 -5.33 3.33 -2.32
N TYR A 205 -5.63 3.19 -1.02
CA TYR A 205 -6.33 4.18 -0.21
C TYR A 205 -5.36 5.25 0.27
N ILE A 206 -5.59 6.49 -0.12
CA ILE A 206 -4.69 7.60 0.22
C ILE A 206 -5.10 8.23 1.54
N LEU A 207 -4.19 8.15 2.52
CA LEU A 207 -4.36 8.72 3.84
C LEU A 207 -3.34 9.84 4.09
N ILE A 208 -3.79 10.98 4.57
CA ILE A 208 -2.93 11.99 5.19
C ILE A 208 -3.11 11.92 6.71
N TYR A 209 -2.00 11.81 7.45
CA TYR A 209 -1.99 12.04 8.88
C TYR A 209 -1.38 13.41 9.17
N LYS A 210 -2.17 14.30 9.76
CA LYS A 210 -1.71 15.63 10.14
C LYS A 210 -1.47 15.71 11.63
N VAL A 211 -0.21 15.93 12.02
CA VAL A 211 0.19 16.12 13.41
C VAL A 211 -0.34 17.46 13.93
N ASN A 212 -0.90 17.46 15.13
CA ASN A 212 -1.42 18.66 15.78
C ASN A 212 -0.30 19.63 16.17
N PRO A 213 -0.57 20.94 16.16
CA PRO A 213 0.41 21.95 16.57
C PRO A 213 1.01 21.67 17.96
N GLY A 214 2.33 21.76 18.06
CA GLY A 214 3.08 21.51 19.29
C GLY A 214 3.19 20.04 19.71
N LYS A 215 2.71 19.09 18.89
CA LYS A 215 2.98 17.67 19.04
C LYS A 215 4.11 17.24 18.11
N SER A 216 4.78 16.16 18.48
CA SER A 216 5.77 15.49 17.64
C SER A 216 5.59 13.99 17.75
N ILE A 217 5.78 13.27 16.66
CA ILE A 217 5.76 11.82 16.65
C ILE A 217 7.17 11.26 16.77
N THR A 218 7.26 10.11 17.44
CA THR A 218 8.51 9.36 17.58
C THR A 218 8.75 8.53 16.33
N VAL A 219 9.96 8.59 15.77
CA VAL A 219 10.36 7.74 14.64
C VAL A 219 11.55 6.89 15.06
N LYS A 220 11.35 5.56 15.08
CA LYS A 220 12.38 4.55 15.40
C LYS A 220 12.28 3.40 14.40
N PRO A 221 12.88 3.53 13.20
CA PRO A 221 12.69 2.58 12.12
C PRO A 221 13.11 1.16 12.48
N ASN A 222 12.33 0.19 12.00
CA ASN A 222 12.76 -1.20 11.89
C ASN A 222 13.68 -1.31 10.67
N LEU A 223 14.95 -1.63 10.87
CA LEU A 223 15.95 -1.65 9.81
C LEU A 223 15.74 -2.78 8.78
N ASN A 224 14.90 -3.77 9.08
CA ASN A 224 14.47 -4.77 8.09
C ASN A 224 13.39 -4.22 7.13
N GLU A 225 12.75 -3.10 7.48
CA GLU A 225 11.68 -2.46 6.71
C GLU A 225 12.12 -1.13 6.08
N VAL A 226 12.93 -0.34 6.80
CA VAL A 226 13.27 1.05 6.45
C VAL A 226 14.77 1.28 6.60
N GLU A 227 15.44 1.67 5.51
CA GLU A 227 16.87 1.99 5.45
C GLU A 227 17.17 3.37 6.02
N ASP A 228 16.37 4.37 5.61
CA ASP A 228 16.51 5.77 6.04
C ASP A 228 15.15 6.48 6.05
N TYR A 229 15.05 7.60 6.75
CA TYR A 229 13.87 8.47 6.72
C TYR A 229 14.26 9.94 6.77
N LYS A 230 13.41 10.80 6.21
CA LYS A 230 13.64 12.24 6.19
C LYS A 230 12.35 13.02 6.37
N TRP A 231 12.40 14.05 7.24
CA TRP A 231 11.43 15.14 7.21
C TRP A 231 11.84 16.16 6.17
N VAL A 232 10.97 16.46 5.23
CA VAL A 232 11.26 17.38 4.14
C VAL A 232 10.17 18.44 4.01
N ASP A 233 10.56 19.69 3.85
CA ASP A 233 9.68 20.74 3.40
C ASP A 233 9.45 20.64 1.88
N LEU A 234 8.48 21.39 1.37
CA LEU A 234 8.07 21.34 -0.03
C LEU A 234 9.22 21.68 -1.00
N ASP A 235 10.08 22.64 -0.66
CA ASP A 235 11.16 23.08 -1.53
C ASP A 235 12.32 22.07 -1.54
N THR A 236 12.63 21.48 -0.40
CA THR A 236 13.59 20.38 -0.27
C THR A 236 13.09 19.16 -1.05
N PHE A 237 11.81 18.81 -0.92
CA PHE A 237 11.21 17.70 -1.66
C PHE A 237 11.26 17.89 -3.18
N LYS A 238 10.97 19.10 -3.68
CA LYS A 238 11.12 19.42 -5.11
C LYS A 238 12.54 19.24 -5.61
N LYS A 239 13.55 19.59 -4.80
CA LYS A 239 14.96 19.37 -5.15
C LYS A 239 15.27 17.87 -5.22
N MET A 240 14.78 17.07 -4.27
CA MET A 240 14.95 15.61 -4.30
C MET A 240 14.32 14.98 -5.54
N LEU A 241 13.13 15.42 -5.95
CA LEU A 241 12.47 14.92 -7.17
C LEU A 241 13.25 15.23 -8.46
N ASN A 242 14.00 16.32 -8.48
CA ASN A 242 14.83 16.72 -9.63
C ASN A 242 16.25 16.13 -9.61
N ASP A 243 16.63 15.47 -8.53
CA ASP A 243 17.95 14.87 -8.33
C ASP A 243 17.87 13.33 -8.49
N SER A 244 17.64 12.89 -9.73
CA SER A 244 17.50 11.48 -10.06
C SER A 244 18.81 10.67 -9.93
N GLU A 245 19.95 11.32 -9.73
CA GLU A 245 21.24 10.67 -9.49
C GLU A 245 21.34 10.15 -8.04
N ASN A 246 20.72 10.87 -7.09
CA ASN A 246 20.81 10.54 -5.67
C ASN A 246 19.50 10.00 -5.08
N PHE A 247 18.36 10.24 -5.73
CA PHE A 247 17.05 9.84 -5.24
C PHE A 247 16.23 9.14 -6.34
N ASP A 248 15.88 7.89 -6.11
CA ASP A 248 14.88 7.20 -6.91
C ASP A 248 13.64 6.90 -6.05
N PHE A 249 12.48 6.98 -6.67
CA PHE A 249 11.19 6.89 -5.96
C PHE A 249 10.35 5.74 -6.47
N THR A 250 9.51 5.19 -5.58
CA THR A 250 8.58 4.12 -5.95
C THR A 250 7.59 4.57 -7.02
N PRO A 251 7.13 3.67 -7.91
CA PRO A 251 6.22 4.03 -8.99
C PRO A 251 4.93 4.70 -8.53
N TRP A 252 4.26 4.16 -7.50
CA TRP A 252 3.03 4.75 -6.96
C TRP A 252 3.26 6.15 -6.41
N PHE A 253 4.38 6.36 -5.71
CA PHE A 253 4.69 7.68 -5.17
C PHE A 253 4.95 8.70 -6.29
N LYS A 254 5.62 8.30 -7.39
CA LYS A 254 5.77 9.14 -8.59
C LYS A 254 4.40 9.53 -9.17
N ILE A 255 3.48 8.56 -9.33
CA ILE A 255 2.11 8.81 -9.81
C ILE A 255 1.40 9.82 -8.91
N ILE A 256 1.49 9.65 -7.58
CA ILE A 256 0.86 10.54 -6.61
C ILE A 256 1.48 11.94 -6.65
N CYS A 257 2.80 12.06 -6.76
CA CYS A 257 3.49 13.34 -6.88
C CYS A 257 3.06 14.11 -8.13
N GLU A 258 2.97 13.44 -9.27
CA GLU A 258 2.63 14.05 -10.55
C GLU A 258 1.19 14.56 -10.60
N ASN A 259 0.26 13.90 -9.92
CA ASN A 259 -1.16 14.16 -10.06
C ASN A 259 -1.80 14.89 -8.87
N TYR A 260 -1.29 14.70 -7.63
CA TYR A 260 -2.06 15.05 -6.44
C TYR A 260 -1.25 15.72 -5.33
N LEU A 261 -0.06 15.22 -4.96
CA LEU A 261 0.62 15.54 -3.70
C LEU A 261 0.82 17.04 -3.50
N PHE A 262 1.21 17.78 -4.53
CA PHE A 262 1.46 19.21 -4.42
C PHE A 262 0.19 20.02 -4.13
N GLN A 263 -0.93 19.60 -4.68
CA GLN A 263 -2.22 20.21 -4.38
C GLN A 263 -2.63 19.92 -2.93
N TRP A 264 -2.51 18.69 -2.45
CA TRP A 264 -2.81 18.32 -1.08
C TRP A 264 -1.92 19.04 -0.08
N TRP A 265 -0.63 19.16 -0.37
CA TRP A 265 0.34 19.87 0.47
C TRP A 265 -0.05 21.34 0.67
N GLN A 266 -0.51 22.00 -0.39
CA GLN A 266 -1.00 23.39 -0.30
C GLN A 266 -2.29 23.52 0.51
N GLN A 267 -3.08 22.44 0.60
CA GLN A 267 -4.37 22.41 1.29
C GLN A 267 -4.31 21.78 2.69
N LEU A 268 -3.12 21.57 3.26
CA LEU A 268 -2.98 20.96 4.59
C LEU A 268 -3.73 21.70 5.70
N ASP A 269 -3.99 23.00 5.56
CA ASP A 269 -4.79 23.76 6.53
C ASP A 269 -6.29 23.59 6.31
N ASN A 270 -6.71 23.04 5.17
CA ASN A 270 -8.12 22.88 4.82
C ASN A 270 -8.37 21.60 4.00
N LEU A 271 -7.96 20.45 4.56
CA LEU A 271 -8.11 19.14 3.94
C LEU A 271 -9.58 18.76 3.68
N SER A 272 -10.53 19.37 4.40
CA SER A 272 -11.97 19.15 4.15
C SER A 272 -12.43 19.45 2.72
N ASN A 273 -11.64 20.20 1.96
CA ASN A 273 -11.94 20.47 0.55
C ASN A 273 -11.59 19.31 -0.38
N VAL A 274 -10.77 18.37 0.05
CA VAL A 274 -10.20 17.28 -0.77
C VAL A 274 -10.35 15.89 -0.14
N GLU A 275 -10.79 15.82 1.13
CA GLU A 275 -11.02 14.55 1.81
C GLU A 275 -12.35 13.90 1.40
N ASN A 276 -12.43 12.56 1.57
CA ASN A 276 -13.61 11.73 1.36
C ASN A 276 -14.14 11.71 -0.09
N ASP A 277 -13.23 11.78 -1.07
CA ASP A 277 -13.61 11.54 -2.49
C ASP A 277 -13.82 10.03 -2.69
N GLU A 278 -15.05 9.64 -3.00
CA GLU A 278 -15.46 8.24 -3.17
C GLU A 278 -14.94 7.60 -4.47
N LYS A 279 -14.38 8.40 -5.37
CA LYS A 279 -13.90 7.91 -6.66
C LYS A 279 -12.66 7.02 -6.53
N ILE A 280 -12.55 6.09 -7.48
CA ILE A 280 -11.33 5.33 -7.73
C ILE A 280 -10.70 5.88 -9.01
N TYR A 281 -9.57 6.55 -8.88
CA TYR A 281 -8.83 7.12 -10.02
C TYR A 281 -7.96 6.04 -10.66
N ARG A 282 -8.20 5.76 -11.94
CA ARG A 282 -7.53 4.68 -12.68
C ARG A 282 -6.28 5.22 -13.38
N MET A 283 -5.11 4.74 -12.95
CA MET A 283 -3.77 5.15 -13.43
C MET A 283 -3.04 3.95 -14.08
N LEU A 284 -3.76 3.17 -14.91
CA LEU A 284 -3.30 1.95 -15.58
C LEU A 284 -2.75 2.22 -16.97
#